data_f1c165ae5ed4ddfe769eabd9c46ad780
#
_entry.id   f1c165ae5ed4ddfe769eabd9c46ad780
#
_cell.length_a   1.000
_cell.length_b   1.000
_cell.length_c   1.000
_cell.angle_alpha   90.00
_cell.angle_beta   90.00
_cell.angle_gamma   90.00
#
_symmetry.space_group_name_H-M   'P 1'
#
loop_
_entity.id
_entity.type
_entity.pdbx_description
1 polymer ?
#
loop_
_entity_poly.entity_id
_entity_poly.type
_entity_poly.pdbx_seq_one_letter_code
_entity_poly.pdbx_strand_id
1 'polypeptide(L)'
;ERNVILEWARLIKREDPDIIIGYNTFGFDWHFLLDRADELGCKDEFLTLMNRNKNEKCDIIETTTKVASGTYELVYVKIPGRIQIDLYSYFRKAENLPSYKLDYVASHFIGDMVTGYEIISKKTKITSKNLMGLKNGHFIVFEILGHSSDKYKEGKKFKISNLQKGSFEVNFKIDIDKKHKFRWCLAKDDVTPQDIFRLTNEGPSSKAIVAKYCFQDCNLVHNLMIKNDIYTAMVEQANICSVPIEFIAMRGQGIKLLSFIAKECSDKNTLMPDLSKTMSKDGYEGAICLKPKAGLYRDNPVAVVDYSSLYPSCMISDNISHDTKVWTKEYNLEGKLIKTWTSCGTNKFKYDNLPGFKYVNIT
;
A
#
# COMPACT_ATOMS: atom_id res chain seq x y z
N GLU A 1 17.53 29.46 -0.41
CA GLU A 1 17.08 28.07 -0.50
C GLU A 1 18.01 27.10 0.22
N ARG A 2 19.36 27.19 0.02
CA ARG A 2 20.34 26.35 0.72
C ARG A 2 20.08 26.30 2.24
N ASN A 3 19.90 27.45 2.87
CA ASN A 3 19.62 27.51 4.31
C ASN A 3 18.30 26.83 4.70
N VAL A 4 17.28 26.87 3.85
CA VAL A 4 15.99 26.22 4.12
C VAL A 4 16.17 24.69 4.17
N ILE A 5 16.88 24.12 3.22
CA ILE A 5 17.15 22.67 3.16
C ILE A 5 17.96 22.22 4.39
N LEU A 6 19.01 22.97 4.74
CA LEU A 6 19.86 22.63 5.88
C LEU A 6 19.13 22.82 7.21
N GLU A 7 18.33 23.87 7.38
CA GLU A 7 17.51 24.08 8.59
C GLU A 7 16.43 23.02 8.74
N TRP A 8 15.85 22.54 7.63
CA TRP A 8 14.95 21.40 7.69
C TRP A 8 15.67 20.13 8.17
N ALA A 9 16.87 19.84 7.67
CA ALA A 9 17.65 18.71 8.15
C ALA A 9 18.04 18.86 9.64
N ARG A 10 18.38 20.08 10.07
CA ARG A 10 18.64 20.39 11.50
C ARG A 10 17.38 20.23 12.36
N LEU A 11 16.21 20.58 11.84
CA LEU A 11 14.94 20.35 12.50
C LEU A 11 14.70 18.84 12.71
N ILE A 12 14.87 18.03 11.67
CA ILE A 12 14.76 16.56 11.78
C ILE A 12 15.74 16.00 12.80
N LYS A 13 16.97 16.52 12.84
CA LYS A 13 17.97 16.11 13.82
C LYS A 13 17.61 16.51 15.25
N ARG A 14 17.02 17.68 15.45
CA ARG A 14 16.61 18.20 16.75
C ARG A 14 15.36 17.50 17.31
N GLU A 15 14.35 17.31 16.48
CA GLU A 15 13.11 16.64 16.86
C GLU A 15 13.29 15.12 16.97
N ASP A 16 14.32 14.57 16.31
CA ASP A 16 14.77 13.18 16.35
C ASP A 16 13.63 12.14 16.16
N PRO A 17 12.79 12.24 15.14
CA PRO A 17 11.70 11.32 14.94
C PRO A 17 12.21 9.91 14.62
N ASP A 18 11.56 8.88 15.14
CA ASP A 18 11.84 7.48 14.79
C ASP A 18 11.21 7.08 13.47
N ILE A 19 10.09 7.72 13.11
CA ILE A 19 9.33 7.42 11.91
C ILE A 19 9.09 8.70 11.12
N ILE A 20 9.43 8.66 9.83
CA ILE A 20 9.12 9.70 8.86
C ILE A 20 8.04 9.15 7.92
N ILE A 21 6.90 9.81 7.89
CA ILE A 21 5.79 9.43 7.01
C ILE A 21 5.60 10.44 5.89
N GLY A 22 5.13 9.97 4.75
CA GLY A 22 4.83 10.84 3.62
C GLY A 22 3.91 10.19 2.61
N TYR A 23 3.69 10.89 1.52
CA TYR A 23 2.87 10.42 0.41
C TYR A 23 3.56 10.71 -0.92
N ASN A 24 4.00 9.67 -1.60
CA ASN A 24 4.82 9.72 -2.81
C ASN A 24 6.20 10.39 -2.62
N THR A 25 6.70 10.35 -1.40
CA THR A 25 7.99 10.96 -1.06
C THR A 25 9.15 10.28 -1.78
N PHE A 26 9.06 8.98 -2.03
CA PHE A 26 10.08 8.22 -2.75
C PHE A 26 10.04 8.45 -4.27
N GLY A 27 8.89 8.84 -4.80
CA GLY A 27 8.74 9.14 -6.22
C GLY A 27 8.93 10.61 -6.58
N PHE A 28 8.94 11.52 -5.61
CA PHE A 28 9.03 12.95 -5.89
C PHE A 28 9.88 13.75 -4.90
N ASP A 29 9.52 13.78 -3.60
CA ASP A 29 10.11 14.75 -2.66
C ASP A 29 11.60 14.51 -2.42
N TRP A 30 12.03 13.26 -2.27
CA TRP A 30 13.45 12.94 -2.11
C TRP A 30 14.25 13.28 -3.36
N HIS A 31 13.73 12.98 -4.53
CA HIS A 31 14.34 13.35 -5.81
C HIS A 31 14.60 14.84 -5.87
N PHE A 32 13.53 15.62 -5.68
CA PHE A 32 13.61 17.07 -5.71
C PHE A 32 14.58 17.64 -4.69
N LEU A 33 14.54 17.14 -3.44
CA LEU A 33 15.43 17.63 -2.37
C LEU A 33 16.91 17.31 -2.65
N LEU A 34 17.20 16.11 -3.16
CA LEU A 34 18.56 15.69 -3.48
C LEU A 34 19.14 16.46 -4.65
N ASP A 35 18.38 16.63 -5.73
CA ASP A 35 18.79 17.40 -6.89
C ASP A 35 19.02 18.86 -6.50
N ARG A 36 18.09 19.43 -5.73
CA ARG A 36 18.23 20.82 -5.30
C ARG A 36 19.38 21.03 -4.33
N ALA A 37 19.63 20.10 -3.43
CA ALA A 37 20.80 20.15 -2.54
C ALA A 37 22.13 20.03 -3.31
N ASP A 38 22.14 19.27 -4.40
CA ASP A 38 23.29 19.12 -5.28
C ASP A 38 23.58 20.44 -6.04
N GLU A 39 22.55 21.01 -6.69
CA GLU A 39 22.65 22.32 -7.37
C GLU A 39 23.14 23.44 -6.45
N LEU A 40 22.77 23.40 -5.17
CA LEU A 40 23.15 24.39 -4.16
C LEU A 40 24.47 24.05 -3.44
N GLY A 41 25.14 22.97 -3.83
CA GLY A 41 26.41 22.53 -3.25
C GLY A 41 26.34 22.18 -1.76
N CYS A 42 25.19 21.68 -1.29
CA CYS A 42 25.00 21.33 0.13
C CYS A 42 24.54 19.88 0.37
N LYS A 43 24.57 19.04 -0.66
CA LYS A 43 24.10 17.64 -0.58
C LYS A 43 24.81 16.83 0.50
N ASP A 44 26.13 16.93 0.58
CA ASP A 44 26.92 16.21 1.56
C ASP A 44 26.62 16.65 3.01
N GLU A 45 26.51 17.96 3.23
CA GLU A 45 26.11 18.52 4.53
C GLU A 45 24.72 18.07 4.91
N PHE A 46 23.79 18.11 3.95
CA PHE A 46 22.40 17.64 4.12
C PHE A 46 22.36 16.16 4.54
N LEU A 47 23.02 15.28 3.80
CA LEU A 47 23.04 13.84 4.08
C LEU A 47 23.69 13.52 5.43
N THR A 48 24.70 14.29 5.85
CA THR A 48 25.33 14.15 7.15
C THR A 48 24.42 14.61 8.28
N LEU A 49 23.67 15.69 8.10
CA LEU A 49 22.72 16.21 9.09
C LEU A 49 21.54 15.25 9.30
N MET A 50 21.10 14.57 8.25
CA MET A 50 19.98 13.62 8.33
C MET A 50 20.34 12.35 9.10
N ASN A 51 21.61 11.97 9.17
CA ASN A 51 22.04 10.76 9.87
C ASN A 51 21.99 10.91 11.39
N ARG A 52 21.56 9.86 12.09
CA ARG A 52 21.66 9.76 13.55
C ARG A 52 23.08 9.51 14.01
N ASN A 53 23.87 8.78 13.21
CA ASN A 53 25.28 8.57 13.50
C ASN A 53 26.07 9.85 13.21
N LYS A 54 26.91 10.23 14.16
CA LYS A 54 27.73 11.44 14.00
C LYS A 54 28.82 11.20 12.94
N ASN A 55 28.98 12.20 12.05
CA ASN A 55 30.04 12.24 11.02
C ASN A 55 29.93 11.19 9.90
N GLU A 56 28.80 10.52 9.76
CA GLU A 56 28.52 9.64 8.64
C GLU A 56 27.48 10.29 7.71
N LYS A 57 27.61 10.04 6.41
CA LYS A 57 26.56 10.42 5.44
C LYS A 57 25.52 9.32 5.36
N CYS A 58 24.30 9.72 5.10
CA CYS A 58 23.27 8.79 4.67
C CYS A 58 23.52 8.31 3.24
N ASP A 59 23.22 7.04 2.96
CA ASP A 59 23.23 6.51 1.60
C ASP A 59 21.99 6.94 0.84
N ILE A 60 22.15 7.17 -0.46
CA ILE A 60 21.03 7.35 -1.39
C ILE A 60 20.73 5.99 -2.02
N ILE A 61 19.48 5.59 -1.98
CA ILE A 61 19.02 4.34 -2.57
C ILE A 61 18.13 4.67 -3.77
N GLU A 62 18.54 4.15 -4.92
CA GLU A 62 17.74 4.16 -6.15
C GLU A 62 17.30 2.72 -6.45
N THR A 63 16.03 2.52 -6.61
CA THR A 63 15.49 1.18 -6.84
C THR A 63 14.20 1.24 -7.67
N THR A 64 13.91 0.13 -8.33
CA THR A 64 12.71 -0.01 -9.14
C THR A 64 11.79 -1.05 -8.50
N THR A 65 10.56 -0.66 -8.23
CA THR A 65 9.54 -1.56 -7.70
C THR A 65 8.51 -1.91 -8.77
N LYS A 66 8.31 -3.20 -9.02
CA LYS A 66 7.25 -3.72 -9.89
C LYS A 66 6.07 -4.18 -9.03
N VAL A 67 4.91 -3.61 -9.26
CA VAL A 67 3.63 -3.99 -8.65
C VAL A 67 2.59 -4.21 -9.76
N ALA A 68 1.45 -4.80 -9.45
CA ALA A 68 0.39 -5.06 -10.43
C ALA A 68 -0.02 -3.80 -11.24
N SER A 69 0.06 -2.62 -10.62
CA SER A 69 -0.29 -1.33 -11.21
C SER A 69 0.82 -0.67 -12.05
N GLY A 70 2.00 -1.30 -12.18
CA GLY A 70 3.11 -0.79 -13.01
C GLY A 70 4.49 -0.87 -12.35
N THR A 71 5.47 -0.28 -13.02
CA THR A 71 6.86 -0.18 -12.58
C THR A 71 7.12 1.25 -12.11
N TYR A 72 7.75 1.41 -10.95
CA TYR A 72 8.02 2.71 -10.32
C TYR A 72 9.48 2.80 -9.92
N GLU A 73 10.11 3.90 -10.29
CA GLU A 73 11.41 4.29 -9.81
C GLU A 73 11.25 5.00 -8.47
N LEU A 74 12.03 4.59 -7.49
CA LEU A 74 11.99 5.12 -6.13
C LEU A 74 13.38 5.58 -5.75
N VAL A 75 13.48 6.81 -5.27
CA VAL A 75 14.71 7.39 -4.72
C VAL A 75 14.44 7.83 -3.30
N TYR A 76 15.29 7.43 -2.39
CA TYR A 76 15.20 7.86 -0.99
C TYR A 76 16.55 7.83 -0.29
N VAL A 77 16.64 8.61 0.77
CA VAL A 77 17.80 8.62 1.64
C VAL A 77 17.63 7.52 2.68
N LYS A 78 18.55 6.57 2.75
CA LYS A 78 18.58 5.57 3.81
C LYS A 78 19.14 6.21 5.09
N ILE A 79 18.27 6.42 6.06
CA ILE A 79 18.62 7.08 7.32
C ILE A 79 18.72 6.01 8.41
N PRO A 80 19.93 5.64 8.87
CA PRO A 80 20.08 4.66 9.94
C PRO A 80 19.32 5.06 11.21
N GLY A 81 18.58 4.11 11.78
CA GLY A 81 17.78 4.32 12.99
C GLY A 81 16.49 5.10 12.81
N ARG A 82 16.06 5.42 11.58
CA ARG A 82 14.75 6.01 11.27
C ARG A 82 14.01 5.18 10.23
N ILE A 83 12.76 4.92 10.49
CA ILE A 83 11.88 4.22 9.55
C ILE A 83 11.20 5.25 8.65
N GLN A 84 11.14 4.97 7.35
CA GLN A 84 10.40 5.78 6.40
C GLN A 84 9.22 5.00 5.85
N ILE A 85 8.04 5.61 5.87
CA ILE A 85 6.80 4.99 5.39
C ILE A 85 6.16 5.92 4.36
N ASP A 86 6.21 5.52 3.10
CA ASP A 86 5.51 6.20 2.02
C ASP A 86 4.13 5.55 1.82
N LEU A 87 3.06 6.25 2.23
CA LEU A 87 1.70 5.74 2.14
C LEU A 87 1.21 5.56 0.70
N TYR A 88 1.77 6.30 -0.27
CA TYR A 88 1.46 6.05 -1.68
C TYR A 88 1.89 4.65 -2.11
N SER A 89 3.11 4.27 -1.78
CA SER A 89 3.64 2.93 -2.04
C SER A 89 2.89 1.84 -1.27
N TYR A 90 2.48 2.15 -0.03
CA TYR A 90 1.67 1.26 0.80
C TYR A 90 0.32 0.97 0.16
N PHE A 91 -0.48 2.00 -0.15
CA PHE A 91 -1.81 1.82 -0.73
C PHE A 91 -1.77 1.13 -2.09
N ARG A 92 -0.74 1.38 -2.91
CA ARG A 92 -0.58 0.68 -4.19
C ARG A 92 -0.31 -0.82 -4.07
N LYS A 93 0.26 -1.25 -2.96
CA LYS A 93 0.52 -2.68 -2.67
C LYS A 93 -0.67 -3.34 -1.96
N ALA A 94 -1.33 -2.61 -1.08
CA ALA A 94 -2.37 -3.15 -0.20
C ALA A 94 -3.79 -3.06 -0.78
N GLU A 95 -4.05 -2.06 -1.64
CA GLU A 95 -5.40 -1.72 -2.09
C GLU A 95 -5.51 -1.69 -3.62
N ASN A 96 -6.67 -2.07 -4.12
CA ASN A 96 -6.99 -1.94 -5.55
C ASN A 96 -7.96 -0.77 -5.75
N LEU A 97 -7.41 0.43 -5.91
CA LEU A 97 -8.18 1.67 -6.04
C LEU A 97 -8.16 2.19 -7.47
N PRO A 98 -9.22 2.84 -7.95
CA PRO A 98 -9.28 3.51 -9.25
C PRO A 98 -8.24 4.64 -9.38
N SER A 99 -7.86 5.28 -8.27
CA SER A 99 -6.87 6.35 -8.23
C SER A 99 -6.11 6.34 -6.91
N TYR A 100 -4.82 6.59 -6.98
CA TYR A 100 -3.94 6.69 -5.80
C TYR A 100 -3.51 8.14 -5.52
N LYS A 101 -4.21 9.13 -6.07
CA LYS A 101 -4.01 10.53 -5.66
C LYS A 101 -4.43 10.71 -4.21
N LEU A 102 -3.68 11.51 -3.45
CA LEU A 102 -3.93 11.74 -2.02
C LEU A 102 -5.39 12.13 -1.74
N ASP A 103 -5.98 12.97 -2.60
CA ASP A 103 -7.37 13.41 -2.48
C ASP A 103 -8.36 12.25 -2.57
N TYR A 104 -8.13 11.35 -3.54
CA TYR A 104 -8.98 10.18 -3.72
C TYR A 104 -8.87 9.23 -2.54
N VAL A 105 -7.63 8.91 -2.14
CA VAL A 105 -7.36 8.01 -1.02
C VAL A 105 -7.92 8.59 0.28
N ALA A 106 -7.71 9.89 0.53
CA ALA A 106 -8.25 10.56 1.70
C ALA A 106 -9.79 10.52 1.72
N SER A 107 -10.45 10.82 0.59
CA SER A 107 -11.91 10.77 0.52
C SER A 107 -12.47 9.35 0.63
N HIS A 108 -11.70 8.35 0.19
CA HIS A 108 -12.09 6.94 0.28
C HIS A 108 -12.08 6.43 1.73
N PHE A 109 -11.01 6.72 2.48
CA PHE A 109 -10.80 6.18 3.82
C PHE A 109 -11.28 7.11 4.94
N ILE A 110 -11.20 8.44 4.76
CA ILE A 110 -11.63 9.40 5.78
C ILE A 110 -13.05 9.85 5.48
N GLY A 111 -13.99 9.12 6.03
CA GLY A 111 -15.41 9.35 5.90
C GLY A 111 -16.19 8.40 6.79
N ASP A 112 -17.47 8.67 6.98
CA ASP A 112 -18.35 7.79 7.75
C ASP A 112 -19.82 7.99 7.35
N MET A 113 -20.65 7.03 7.71
CA MET A 113 -22.07 7.04 7.46
C MET A 113 -22.73 8.17 8.25
N VAL A 114 -23.61 8.90 7.59
CA VAL A 114 -24.50 9.84 8.25
C VAL A 114 -25.61 9.05 8.93
N THR A 115 -25.70 9.15 10.25
CA THR A 115 -26.73 8.47 11.04
C THR A 115 -27.99 9.30 11.20
N GLY A 116 -27.89 10.61 11.01
CA GLY A 116 -29.01 11.53 11.03
C GLY A 116 -28.63 12.93 10.59
N TYR A 117 -29.59 13.71 10.18
CA TYR A 117 -29.41 15.12 9.90
C TYR A 117 -30.63 15.94 10.26
N GLU A 118 -30.41 17.20 10.63
CA GLU A 118 -31.45 18.16 10.98
C GLU A 118 -31.18 19.50 10.30
N ILE A 119 -32.20 20.05 9.65
CA ILE A 119 -32.10 21.35 8.99
C ILE A 119 -32.47 22.44 9.99
N ILE A 120 -31.49 23.28 10.31
CA ILE A 120 -31.65 24.42 11.27
C ILE A 120 -31.47 25.71 10.48
N SER A 121 -32.56 26.39 10.17
CA SER A 121 -32.57 27.59 9.32
C SER A 121 -31.89 27.38 7.96
N LYS A 122 -30.73 27.98 7.75
CA LYS A 122 -29.95 27.89 6.50
C LYS A 122 -28.83 26.82 6.56
N LYS A 123 -28.68 26.12 7.68
CA LYS A 123 -27.66 25.14 7.94
C LYS A 123 -28.25 23.75 8.08
N THR A 124 -27.41 22.75 7.93
CA THR A 124 -27.77 21.37 8.27
C THR A 124 -26.77 20.85 9.30
N LYS A 125 -27.29 20.36 10.42
CA LYS A 125 -26.52 19.61 11.42
C LYS A 125 -26.50 18.15 11.01
N ILE A 126 -25.31 17.59 10.91
CA ILE A 126 -25.05 16.19 10.50
C ILE A 126 -24.59 15.41 11.72
N THR A 127 -25.15 14.22 11.92
CA THR A 127 -24.75 13.30 12.97
C THR A 127 -24.06 12.08 12.33
N SER A 128 -22.91 11.70 12.86
CA SER A 128 -22.11 10.55 12.41
C SER A 128 -21.39 9.94 13.60
N LYS A 129 -21.14 8.62 13.55
CA LYS A 129 -20.49 7.90 14.65
C LYS A 129 -18.99 8.20 14.76
N ASN A 130 -18.33 8.35 13.62
CA ASN A 130 -16.90 8.58 13.56
C ASN A 130 -16.59 9.86 12.77
N LEU A 131 -16.04 10.84 13.46
CA LEU A 131 -15.63 12.13 12.89
C LEU A 131 -14.10 12.30 12.86
N MET A 132 -13.38 11.20 12.92
CA MET A 132 -11.91 11.20 12.92
C MET A 132 -11.37 11.85 11.65
N GLY A 133 -10.39 12.73 11.81
CA GLY A 133 -9.77 13.48 10.72
C GLY A 133 -10.49 14.78 10.37
N LEU A 134 -11.68 15.06 10.92
CA LEU A 134 -12.37 16.34 10.72
C LEU A 134 -11.87 17.42 11.68
N LYS A 135 -11.79 18.65 11.17
CA LYS A 135 -11.59 19.89 11.95
C LYS A 135 -12.51 20.97 11.41
N ASN A 136 -12.88 21.93 12.26
CA ASN A 136 -13.62 23.11 11.80
C ASN A 136 -12.88 23.79 10.63
N GLY A 137 -13.62 24.10 9.58
CA GLY A 137 -13.07 24.72 8.37
C GLY A 137 -12.64 23.73 7.27
N HIS A 138 -12.60 22.41 7.55
CA HIS A 138 -12.40 21.41 6.51
C HIS A 138 -13.57 21.36 5.54
N PHE A 139 -13.32 20.84 4.36
CA PHE A 139 -14.32 20.57 3.34
C PHE A 139 -14.67 19.09 3.30
N ILE A 140 -15.92 18.80 3.03
CA ILE A 140 -16.43 17.46 2.82
C ILE A 140 -17.29 17.41 1.56
N VAL A 141 -17.43 16.22 1.01
CA VAL A 141 -18.44 15.86 -0.01
C VAL A 141 -19.38 14.82 0.57
N PHE A 142 -20.58 14.73 0.05
CA PHE A 142 -21.49 13.65 0.39
C PHE A 142 -21.61 12.66 -0.78
N GLU A 143 -21.63 11.39 -0.44
CA GLU A 143 -21.88 10.28 -1.36
C GLU A 143 -23.19 9.58 -0.97
N ILE A 144 -24.11 9.47 -1.94
CA ILE A 144 -25.37 8.75 -1.79
C ILE A 144 -25.12 7.31 -2.15
N LEU A 145 -25.48 6.40 -1.26
CA LEU A 145 -25.28 4.97 -1.42
C LEU A 145 -26.59 4.32 -1.92
N GLY A 146 -26.54 3.83 -3.16
CA GLY A 146 -27.58 3.05 -3.80
C GLY A 146 -27.02 1.74 -4.37
N HIS A 147 -27.45 1.35 -5.55
CA HIS A 147 -26.81 0.28 -6.33
C HIS A 147 -25.44 0.72 -6.85
N SER A 148 -25.24 2.01 -7.05
CA SER A 148 -23.96 2.69 -7.27
C SER A 148 -23.76 3.73 -6.17
N SER A 149 -22.52 4.22 -6.04
CA SER A 149 -22.18 5.34 -5.16
C SER A 149 -22.11 6.60 -6.00
N ASP A 150 -23.03 7.53 -5.78
CA ASP A 150 -23.12 8.77 -6.54
C ASP A 150 -22.77 9.97 -5.67
N LYS A 151 -21.96 10.90 -6.21
CA LYS A 151 -21.62 12.11 -5.50
C LYS A 151 -22.80 13.09 -5.47
N TYR A 152 -23.21 13.48 -4.28
CA TYR A 152 -24.26 14.48 -4.11
C TYR A 152 -23.87 15.79 -4.75
N LYS A 153 -24.78 16.35 -5.59
CA LYS A 153 -24.55 17.60 -6.35
C LYS A 153 -23.20 17.62 -7.10
N GLU A 154 -22.90 16.55 -7.83
CA GLU A 154 -21.68 16.44 -8.65
C GLU A 154 -20.38 16.59 -7.85
N GLY A 155 -20.41 16.27 -6.56
CA GLY A 155 -19.23 16.39 -5.69
C GLY A 155 -19.01 17.79 -5.13
N LYS A 156 -20.06 18.62 -5.01
CA LYS A 156 -19.98 19.92 -4.36
C LYS A 156 -19.37 19.78 -2.97
N LYS A 157 -18.40 20.62 -2.68
CA LYS A 157 -17.71 20.68 -1.39
C LYS A 157 -18.48 21.56 -0.41
N PHE A 158 -18.57 21.09 0.83
CA PHE A 158 -19.25 21.78 1.92
C PHE A 158 -18.26 22.03 3.06
N LYS A 159 -18.10 23.29 3.43
CA LYS A 159 -17.26 23.68 4.58
C LYS A 159 -17.96 23.33 5.87
N ILE A 160 -17.28 22.65 6.77
CA ILE A 160 -17.81 22.28 8.08
C ILE A 160 -17.56 23.37 9.12
N SER A 161 -18.48 23.48 10.06
CA SER A 161 -18.44 24.37 11.21
C SER A 161 -19.06 23.68 12.41
N ASN A 162 -18.86 24.23 13.60
CA ASN A 162 -19.45 23.75 14.86
C ASN A 162 -19.25 22.22 15.05
N LEU A 163 -18.01 21.75 14.87
CA LEU A 163 -17.67 20.35 15.11
C LEU A 163 -17.78 20.01 16.59
N GLN A 164 -18.62 19.04 16.93
CA GLN A 164 -18.86 18.52 18.28
C GLN A 164 -18.67 17.01 18.31
N LYS A 165 -18.69 16.40 19.48
CA LYS A 165 -18.64 14.94 19.61
C LYS A 165 -19.87 14.32 18.93
N GLY A 166 -19.65 13.65 17.77
CA GLY A 166 -20.70 12.94 17.02
C GLY A 166 -21.52 13.82 16.07
N SER A 167 -21.23 15.13 15.91
CA SER A 167 -21.94 15.97 14.95
C SER A 167 -21.12 17.15 14.45
N PHE A 168 -21.49 17.69 13.29
CA PHE A 168 -20.96 18.93 12.71
C PHE A 168 -22.06 19.65 11.91
N GLU A 169 -21.82 20.90 11.55
CA GLU A 169 -22.72 21.70 10.75
C GLU A 169 -22.12 22.01 9.38
N VAL A 170 -22.97 22.03 8.36
CA VAL A 170 -22.66 22.58 7.04
C VAL A 170 -23.57 23.76 6.73
N ASN A 171 -23.03 24.83 6.16
CA ASN A 171 -23.80 26.03 5.84
C ASN A 171 -24.57 25.87 4.51
N PHE A 172 -25.39 24.84 4.47
CA PHE A 172 -26.20 24.45 3.31
C PHE A 172 -27.39 23.61 3.76
N LYS A 173 -28.54 23.73 3.09
CA LYS A 173 -29.69 22.85 3.30
C LYS A 173 -29.50 21.59 2.46
N ILE A 174 -29.31 20.47 3.11
CA ILE A 174 -29.19 19.17 2.44
C ILE A 174 -30.59 18.72 2.04
N ASP A 175 -30.73 18.37 0.77
CA ASP A 175 -31.93 17.83 0.17
C ASP A 175 -31.63 16.41 -0.34
N ILE A 176 -31.49 15.47 0.60
CA ILE A 176 -31.34 14.04 0.33
C ILE A 176 -32.57 13.34 0.92
N ASP A 177 -33.26 12.55 0.10
CA ASP A 177 -34.40 11.76 0.58
C ASP A 177 -33.93 10.85 1.73
N LYS A 178 -34.68 10.88 2.85
CA LYS A 178 -34.40 10.08 4.06
C LYS A 178 -34.36 8.56 3.80
N LYS A 179 -34.85 8.11 2.68
CA LYS A 179 -34.78 6.70 2.25
C LYS A 179 -33.38 6.32 1.78
N HIS A 180 -32.56 7.27 1.35
CA HIS A 180 -31.21 7.00 0.87
C HIS A 180 -30.21 7.07 2.01
N LYS A 181 -29.37 6.04 2.11
CA LYS A 181 -28.18 6.08 2.96
C LYS A 181 -27.13 6.94 2.28
N PHE A 182 -26.44 7.77 3.03
CA PHE A 182 -25.34 8.56 2.51
C PHE A 182 -24.23 8.68 3.55
N ARG A 183 -23.04 8.93 3.05
CA ARG A 183 -21.86 9.14 3.87
C ARG A 183 -21.25 10.50 3.58
N TRP A 184 -20.53 11.04 4.55
CA TRP A 184 -19.63 12.14 4.30
C TRP A 184 -18.22 11.62 4.04
N CYS A 185 -17.50 12.29 3.15
CA CYS A 185 -16.11 11.99 2.80
C CYS A 185 -15.31 13.27 2.86
N LEU A 186 -14.09 13.19 3.41
CA LEU A 186 -13.21 14.35 3.48
C LEU A 186 -12.86 14.80 2.05
N ALA A 187 -12.90 16.09 1.82
CA ALA A 187 -12.50 16.71 0.57
C ALA A 187 -11.32 17.64 0.80
N LYS A 188 -10.36 17.65 -0.11
CA LYS A 188 -9.22 18.53 -0.07
C LYS A 188 -9.60 19.94 -0.49
N ASP A 189 -8.88 20.95 0.00
CA ASP A 189 -8.98 22.32 -0.50
C ASP A 189 -8.57 22.40 -1.97
N ASP A 190 -9.21 23.30 -2.73
CA ASP A 190 -8.91 23.49 -4.14
C ASP A 190 -7.75 24.47 -4.31
N VAL A 191 -6.52 23.99 -4.14
CA VAL A 191 -5.30 24.74 -4.46
C VAL A 191 -4.58 24.00 -5.57
N THR A 192 -4.56 24.61 -6.76
CA THR A 192 -3.89 24.04 -7.93
C THR A 192 -2.38 24.32 -7.90
N PRO A 193 -1.54 23.57 -8.63
CA PRO A 193 -0.11 23.91 -8.79
C PRO A 193 0.13 25.33 -9.27
N GLN A 194 -0.72 25.84 -10.19
CA GLN A 194 -0.66 27.22 -10.67
C GLN A 194 -0.95 28.23 -9.56
N ASP A 195 -1.91 27.92 -8.67
CA ASP A 195 -2.18 28.76 -7.51
C ASP A 195 -0.99 28.78 -6.54
N ILE A 196 -0.32 27.65 -6.34
CA ILE A 196 0.89 27.57 -5.49
C ILE A 196 1.96 28.50 -6.03
N PHE A 197 2.26 28.43 -7.34
CA PHE A 197 3.25 29.31 -7.97
C PHE A 197 2.85 30.79 -7.86
N ARG A 198 1.61 31.13 -8.13
CA ARG A 198 1.10 32.49 -8.03
C ARG A 198 1.19 33.02 -6.59
N LEU A 199 0.60 32.29 -5.63
CA LEU A 199 0.56 32.69 -4.23
C LEU A 199 1.94 32.79 -3.57
N THR A 200 2.89 31.97 -4.00
CA THR A 200 4.27 32.03 -3.50
C THR A 200 4.97 33.35 -3.88
N ASN A 201 4.57 33.95 -5.00
CA ASN A 201 5.17 35.20 -5.51
C ASN A 201 4.43 36.46 -5.07
N GLU A 202 3.20 36.35 -4.54
CA GLU A 202 2.37 37.53 -4.18
C GLU A 202 2.73 38.20 -2.85
N GLY A 203 3.44 37.51 -1.94
CA GLY A 203 3.85 38.07 -0.65
C GLY A 203 3.55 37.19 0.57
N PRO A 204 3.83 37.68 1.80
CA PRO A 204 3.78 36.87 3.01
C PRO A 204 2.38 36.28 3.32
N SER A 205 1.33 37.04 3.14
CA SER A 205 -0.05 36.60 3.41
C SER A 205 -0.49 35.48 2.47
N SER A 206 -0.11 35.55 1.19
CA SER A 206 -0.38 34.50 0.20
C SER A 206 0.48 33.27 0.43
N LYS A 207 1.74 33.43 0.83
CA LYS A 207 2.62 32.33 1.26
C LYS A 207 2.03 31.59 2.46
N ALA A 208 1.39 32.26 3.40
CA ALA A 208 0.74 31.63 4.53
C ALA A 208 -0.42 30.70 4.12
N ILE A 209 -1.12 30.99 3.02
CA ILE A 209 -2.14 30.10 2.44
C ILE A 209 -1.50 28.81 1.93
N VAL A 210 -0.38 28.93 1.21
CA VAL A 210 0.36 27.75 0.72
C VAL A 210 0.89 26.91 1.89
N ALA A 211 1.47 27.55 2.91
CA ALA A 211 1.95 26.86 4.10
C ALA A 211 0.82 26.10 4.81
N LYS A 212 -0.34 26.74 4.98
CA LYS A 212 -1.53 26.10 5.59
C LYS A 212 -1.98 24.88 4.77
N TYR A 213 -1.97 24.98 3.45
CA TYR A 213 -2.28 23.88 2.55
C TYR A 213 -1.30 22.72 2.72
N CYS A 214 0.02 22.98 2.77
CA CYS A 214 1.03 21.95 3.01
C CYS A 214 0.84 21.26 4.37
N PHE A 215 0.59 22.00 5.44
CA PHE A 215 0.27 21.40 6.73
C PHE A 215 -0.97 20.54 6.72
N GLN A 216 -1.97 20.90 5.93
CA GLN A 216 -3.19 20.12 5.79
C GLN A 216 -2.90 18.79 5.08
N ASP A 217 -2.09 18.80 4.03
CA ASP A 217 -1.66 17.58 3.34
C ASP A 217 -0.88 16.65 4.27
N CYS A 218 0.05 17.16 5.07
CA CYS A 218 0.75 16.38 6.09
C CYS A 218 -0.21 15.77 7.12
N ASN A 219 -1.20 16.54 7.58
CA ASN A 219 -2.23 16.04 8.50
C ASN A 219 -3.10 14.95 7.86
N LEU A 220 -3.39 15.04 6.55
CA LEU A 220 -4.11 13.98 5.85
C LEU A 220 -3.34 12.66 5.85
N VAL A 221 -2.06 12.71 5.56
CA VAL A 221 -1.17 11.53 5.58
C VAL A 221 -1.17 10.89 6.97
N HIS A 222 -1.01 11.69 8.01
CA HIS A 222 -1.06 11.22 9.40
C HIS A 222 -2.42 10.61 9.76
N ASN A 223 -3.51 11.27 9.38
CA ASN A 223 -4.87 10.76 9.63
C ASN A 223 -5.14 9.44 8.88
N LEU A 224 -4.65 9.29 7.64
CA LEU A 224 -4.74 8.04 6.89
C LEU A 224 -4.01 6.91 7.59
N MET A 225 -2.82 7.17 8.09
CA MET A 225 -2.01 6.19 8.82
C MET A 225 -2.72 5.67 10.07
N ILE A 226 -3.32 6.60 10.86
CA ILE A 226 -4.05 6.23 12.08
C ILE A 226 -5.40 5.57 11.73
N LYS A 227 -6.16 6.14 10.79
CA LYS A 227 -7.50 5.64 10.43
C LYS A 227 -7.50 4.19 9.95
N ASN A 228 -6.45 3.78 9.27
CA ASN A 228 -6.30 2.45 8.72
C ASN A 228 -5.39 1.54 9.57
N ASP A 229 -5.01 1.97 10.77
CA ASP A 229 -4.12 1.24 11.69
C ASP A 229 -2.84 0.71 11.01
N ILE A 230 -2.31 1.46 10.03
CA ILE A 230 -1.23 1.00 9.15
C ILE A 230 0.01 0.61 9.94
N TYR A 231 0.40 1.44 10.92
CA TYR A 231 1.58 1.17 11.73
C TYR A 231 1.42 -0.11 12.56
N THR A 232 0.27 -0.28 13.22
CA THR A 232 -0.04 -1.49 13.99
C THR A 232 -0.01 -2.73 13.10
N ALA A 233 -0.65 -2.67 11.94
CA ALA A 233 -0.63 -3.77 10.98
C ALA A 233 0.78 -4.11 10.49
N MET A 234 1.65 -3.11 10.29
CA MET A 234 3.04 -3.33 9.92
C MET A 234 3.85 -3.98 11.05
N VAL A 235 3.64 -3.57 12.31
CA VAL A 235 4.27 -4.19 13.49
C VAL A 235 3.88 -5.65 13.61
N GLU A 236 2.57 -5.95 13.55
CA GLU A 236 2.06 -7.32 13.63
C GLU A 236 2.62 -8.19 12.49
N GLN A 237 2.64 -7.66 11.26
CA GLN A 237 3.21 -8.39 10.14
C GLN A 237 4.73 -8.63 10.31
N ALA A 238 5.47 -7.65 10.85
CA ALA A 238 6.89 -7.79 11.13
C ALA A 238 7.15 -8.87 12.19
N ASN A 239 6.31 -8.93 13.23
CA ASN A 239 6.38 -9.96 14.26
C ASN A 239 6.13 -11.35 13.69
N ILE A 240 5.05 -11.52 12.90
CA ILE A 240 4.72 -12.80 12.26
C ILE A 240 5.86 -13.26 11.36
N CYS A 241 6.37 -12.38 10.51
CA CYS A 241 7.43 -12.70 9.56
C CYS A 241 8.83 -12.74 10.18
N SER A 242 9.00 -12.32 11.44
CA SER A 242 10.30 -12.18 12.12
C SER A 242 11.32 -11.34 11.31
N VAL A 243 10.87 -10.19 10.84
CA VAL A 243 11.69 -9.23 10.07
C VAL A 243 11.64 -7.85 10.71
N PRO A 244 12.63 -6.99 10.49
CA PRO A 244 12.52 -5.58 10.84
C PRO A 244 11.30 -4.92 10.18
N ILE A 245 10.64 -4.00 10.88
CA ILE A 245 9.45 -3.30 10.35
C ILE A 245 9.75 -2.56 9.03
N GLU A 246 10.97 -2.09 8.85
CA GLU A 246 11.43 -1.49 7.60
C GLU A 246 11.24 -2.43 6.40
N PHE A 247 11.41 -3.75 6.59
CA PHE A 247 11.23 -4.72 5.52
C PHE A 247 9.77 -4.83 5.07
N ILE A 248 8.81 -4.59 5.98
CA ILE A 248 7.39 -4.55 5.63
C ILE A 248 7.11 -3.38 4.68
N ALA A 249 7.67 -2.20 4.95
CA ALA A 249 7.50 -1.02 4.10
C ALA A 249 8.24 -1.15 2.77
N MET A 250 9.52 -1.58 2.79
CA MET A 250 10.46 -1.40 1.70
C MET A 250 10.71 -2.65 0.85
N ARG A 251 10.56 -3.86 1.41
CA ARG A 251 10.90 -5.11 0.75
C ARG A 251 9.69 -5.81 0.13
N GLY A 252 9.96 -6.71 -0.82
CA GLY A 252 8.95 -7.58 -1.42
C GLY A 252 8.52 -8.73 -0.50
N GLN A 253 7.54 -9.52 -0.94
CA GLN A 253 7.01 -10.64 -0.14
C GLN A 253 8.00 -11.78 0.04
N GLY A 254 8.92 -11.99 -0.91
CA GLY A 254 9.88 -13.10 -0.86
C GLY A 254 10.75 -13.13 0.39
N ILE A 255 11.28 -11.99 0.84
CA ILE A 255 12.11 -11.93 2.03
C ILE A 255 11.30 -12.18 3.32
N LYS A 256 10.04 -11.76 3.35
CA LYS A 256 9.13 -11.98 4.47
C LYS A 256 8.82 -13.47 4.61
N LEU A 257 8.48 -14.12 3.48
CA LEU A 257 8.22 -15.56 3.44
C LEU A 257 9.47 -16.37 3.83
N LEU A 258 10.63 -16.00 3.28
CA LEU A 258 11.89 -16.68 3.60
C LEU A 258 12.20 -16.61 5.10
N SER A 259 12.08 -15.43 5.71
CA SER A 259 12.32 -15.26 7.15
C SER A 259 11.30 -16.02 8.01
N PHE A 260 10.02 -15.98 7.63
CA PHE A 260 8.97 -16.73 8.29
C PHE A 260 9.23 -18.24 8.28
N ILE A 261 9.58 -18.80 7.09
CA ILE A 261 9.91 -20.23 6.96
C ILE A 261 11.18 -20.57 7.75
N ALA A 262 12.21 -19.71 7.69
CA ALA A 262 13.45 -19.94 8.45
C ALA A 262 13.20 -19.99 9.96
N LYS A 263 12.34 -19.10 10.47
CA LYS A 263 11.91 -19.13 11.86
C LYS A 263 11.16 -20.42 12.22
N GLU A 264 10.19 -20.82 11.42
CA GLU A 264 9.44 -22.05 11.61
C GLU A 264 10.35 -23.29 11.59
N CYS A 265 11.30 -23.33 10.67
CA CYS A 265 12.29 -24.41 10.62
C CYS A 265 13.17 -24.43 11.89
N SER A 266 13.61 -23.26 12.36
CA SER A 266 14.37 -23.15 13.62
C SER A 266 13.55 -23.63 14.81
N ASP A 267 12.31 -23.20 14.93
CA ASP A 267 11.42 -23.56 16.06
C ASP A 267 11.10 -25.07 16.07
N LYS A 268 11.06 -25.70 14.89
CA LYS A 268 10.82 -27.15 14.72
C LYS A 268 12.10 -27.96 14.67
N ASN A 269 13.26 -27.33 14.84
CA ASN A 269 14.59 -27.96 14.75
C ASN A 269 14.79 -28.72 13.41
N THR A 270 14.33 -28.12 12.32
CA THR A 270 14.38 -28.66 10.95
C THR A 270 15.24 -27.76 10.08
N LEU A 271 15.99 -28.31 9.15
CA LEU A 271 16.79 -27.54 8.20
C LEU A 271 15.97 -27.10 7.00
N MET A 272 16.20 -25.87 6.56
CA MET A 272 15.70 -25.43 5.25
C MET A 272 16.47 -26.15 4.12
N PRO A 273 15.78 -26.69 3.09
CA PRO A 273 16.48 -27.27 1.95
C PRO A 273 17.23 -26.19 1.16
N ASP A 274 18.48 -26.49 0.79
CA ASP A 274 19.22 -25.68 -0.16
C ASP A 274 18.80 -26.07 -1.59
N LEU A 275 17.95 -25.23 -2.18
CA LEU A 275 17.44 -25.44 -3.52
C LEU A 275 18.35 -24.74 -4.53
N SER A 276 18.99 -25.52 -5.39
CA SER A 276 19.72 -24.97 -6.52
C SER A 276 18.77 -24.13 -7.40
N LYS A 277 19.16 -22.90 -7.72
CA LYS A 277 18.42 -22.04 -8.65
C LYS A 277 18.45 -22.68 -10.03
N THR A 278 17.34 -23.24 -10.45
CA THR A 278 17.15 -23.63 -11.86
C THR A 278 16.96 -22.36 -12.67
N MET A 279 17.97 -22.01 -13.46
CA MET A 279 17.89 -20.94 -14.47
C MET A 279 17.11 -21.47 -15.70
N SER A 280 15.86 -21.86 -15.52
CA SER A 280 14.99 -22.08 -16.67
C SER A 280 14.60 -20.69 -17.20
N LYS A 281 15.01 -20.42 -18.44
CA LYS A 281 14.56 -19.23 -19.19
C LYS A 281 13.12 -19.36 -19.64
N ASP A 282 12.62 -20.60 -19.69
CA ASP A 282 11.26 -20.91 -20.07
C ASP A 282 10.39 -20.96 -18.83
N GLY A 283 9.36 -20.10 -18.77
CA GLY A 283 8.36 -20.15 -17.72
C GLY A 283 7.62 -21.49 -17.72
N TYR A 284 6.85 -21.76 -16.69
CA TYR A 284 5.91 -22.89 -16.69
C TYR A 284 4.58 -22.46 -17.30
N GLU A 285 3.89 -23.44 -17.89
CA GLU A 285 2.56 -23.23 -18.44
C GLU A 285 1.57 -22.87 -17.32
N GLY A 286 0.79 -21.79 -17.53
CA GLY A 286 -0.21 -21.33 -16.57
C GLY A 286 -1.45 -22.24 -16.52
N ALA A 287 -2.38 -21.90 -15.62
CA ALA A 287 -3.64 -22.63 -15.49
C ALA A 287 -4.49 -22.54 -16.77
N ILE A 288 -5.27 -23.58 -17.05
CA ILE A 288 -6.25 -23.59 -18.14
C ILE A 288 -7.41 -22.67 -17.77
N CYS A 289 -7.56 -21.57 -18.52
CA CYS A 289 -8.69 -20.66 -18.37
C CYS A 289 -9.76 -21.00 -19.40
N LEU A 290 -10.90 -21.51 -18.94
CA LEU A 290 -12.05 -21.73 -19.80
C LEU A 290 -12.69 -20.40 -20.20
N LYS A 291 -12.99 -20.24 -21.50
CA LYS A 291 -13.69 -19.04 -21.96
C LYS A 291 -15.14 -19.07 -21.46
N PRO A 292 -15.62 -18.03 -20.78
CA PRO A 292 -17.00 -17.97 -20.36
C PRO A 292 -17.92 -17.83 -21.59
N LYS A 293 -19.15 -18.33 -21.46
CA LYS A 293 -20.19 -18.03 -22.44
C LYS A 293 -20.62 -16.57 -22.22
N ALA A 294 -20.28 -15.71 -23.18
CA ALA A 294 -20.67 -14.29 -23.11
C ALA A 294 -22.21 -14.16 -23.19
N GLY A 295 -22.81 -13.41 -22.29
CA GLY A 295 -24.23 -13.22 -22.25
C GLY A 295 -24.69 -12.43 -21.02
N LEU A 296 -25.95 -12.01 -21.02
CA LEU A 296 -26.64 -11.41 -19.88
C LEU A 296 -27.45 -12.50 -19.14
N TYR A 297 -27.04 -12.80 -17.92
CA TYR A 297 -27.69 -13.83 -17.07
C TYR A 297 -28.58 -13.16 -16.02
N ARG A 298 -29.79 -12.85 -16.32
CA ARG A 298 -30.75 -12.17 -15.42
C ARG A 298 -31.93 -13.03 -14.96
N ASP A 299 -32.18 -14.12 -15.65
CA ASP A 299 -33.39 -14.95 -15.40
C ASP A 299 -33.15 -15.98 -14.30
N ASN A 300 -31.89 -16.42 -14.14
CA ASN A 300 -31.47 -17.32 -13.07
C ASN A 300 -30.31 -16.69 -12.26
N PRO A 301 -30.31 -16.88 -10.92
CA PRO A 301 -29.17 -16.43 -10.11
C PRO A 301 -27.90 -17.18 -10.48
N VAL A 302 -26.80 -16.45 -10.61
CA VAL A 302 -25.47 -17.02 -10.86
C VAL A 302 -24.71 -17.06 -9.54
N ALA A 303 -24.38 -18.28 -9.09
CA ALA A 303 -23.51 -18.47 -7.93
C ALA A 303 -22.04 -18.49 -8.37
N VAL A 304 -21.24 -17.68 -7.72
CA VAL A 304 -19.78 -17.70 -7.88
C VAL A 304 -19.17 -18.39 -6.66
N VAL A 305 -18.48 -19.50 -6.90
CA VAL A 305 -17.84 -20.30 -5.85
C VAL A 305 -16.33 -20.32 -6.12
N ASP A 306 -15.56 -20.06 -5.09
CA ASP A 306 -14.11 -20.08 -5.14
C ASP A 306 -13.53 -21.00 -4.06
N TYR A 307 -12.39 -21.64 -4.35
CA TYR A 307 -11.68 -22.43 -3.35
C TYR A 307 -10.85 -21.50 -2.46
N SER A 308 -11.01 -21.63 -1.16
CA SER A 308 -10.17 -20.89 -0.22
C SER A 308 -8.72 -21.34 -0.35
N SER A 309 -7.85 -20.45 -0.84
CA SER A 309 -6.41 -20.72 -1.02
C SER A 309 -6.15 -22.03 -1.78
N LEU A 310 -6.66 -22.17 -3.01
CA LEU A 310 -6.60 -23.43 -3.80
C LEU A 310 -5.22 -24.08 -3.78
N TYR A 311 -4.16 -23.37 -4.14
CA TYR A 311 -2.82 -23.95 -4.22
C TYR A 311 -2.29 -24.41 -2.85
N PRO A 312 -2.30 -23.60 -1.79
CA PRO A 312 -1.93 -24.05 -0.46
C PRO A 312 -2.76 -25.25 0.03
N SER A 313 -4.07 -25.24 -0.23
CA SER A 313 -4.95 -26.33 0.19
C SER A 313 -4.61 -27.64 -0.52
N CYS A 314 -4.31 -27.61 -1.83
CA CYS A 314 -3.85 -28.78 -2.57
C CYS A 314 -2.48 -29.26 -2.06
N MET A 315 -1.54 -28.34 -1.81
CA MET A 315 -0.23 -28.69 -1.28
C MET A 315 -0.33 -29.41 0.07
N ILE A 316 -1.24 -28.96 0.93
CA ILE A 316 -1.47 -29.57 2.25
C ILE A 316 -2.18 -30.93 2.09
N SER A 317 -3.24 -30.98 1.28
CA SER A 317 -4.05 -32.19 1.09
C SER A 317 -3.24 -33.34 0.48
N ASP A 318 -2.41 -33.03 -0.51
CA ASP A 318 -1.63 -34.00 -1.25
C ASP A 318 -0.19 -34.14 -0.74
N ASN A 319 0.14 -33.50 0.39
CA ASN A 319 1.46 -33.50 1.02
C ASN A 319 2.60 -33.12 0.05
N ILE A 320 2.40 -32.08 -0.75
CA ILE A 320 3.36 -31.64 -1.78
C ILE A 320 4.42 -30.74 -1.16
N SER A 321 5.65 -31.23 -1.07
CA SER A 321 6.81 -30.47 -0.62
C SER A 321 8.10 -30.97 -1.28
N HIS A 322 9.19 -30.22 -1.13
CA HIS A 322 10.51 -30.69 -1.54
C HIS A 322 10.98 -31.91 -0.73
N ASP A 323 10.59 -32.01 0.54
CA ASP A 323 10.99 -33.10 1.43
C ASP A 323 10.24 -34.40 1.13
N THR A 324 9.04 -34.29 0.57
CA THR A 324 8.24 -35.47 0.15
C THR A 324 8.58 -35.96 -1.26
N LYS A 325 9.49 -35.28 -1.96
CA LYS A 325 9.94 -35.66 -3.30
C LYS A 325 10.86 -36.85 -3.23
N VAL A 326 10.43 -37.98 -3.80
CA VAL A 326 11.19 -39.23 -3.80
C VAL A 326 12.08 -39.41 -5.04
N TRP A 327 11.52 -39.16 -6.20
CA TRP A 327 12.26 -39.25 -7.46
C TRP A 327 11.68 -38.36 -8.56
N THR A 328 12.46 -38.16 -9.60
CA THR A 328 12.02 -37.47 -10.84
C THR A 328 12.41 -38.30 -12.04
N LYS A 329 11.47 -38.51 -12.93
CA LYS A 329 11.70 -39.10 -14.27
C LYS A 329 11.35 -38.08 -15.33
N GLU A 330 12.18 -37.99 -16.35
CA GLU A 330 11.99 -37.08 -17.47
C GLU A 330 11.89 -37.88 -18.76
N TYR A 331 10.85 -37.63 -19.54
CA TYR A 331 10.56 -38.29 -20.77
C TYR A 331 10.61 -37.29 -21.95
N ASN A 332 11.04 -37.71 -23.14
CA ASN A 332 10.89 -36.91 -24.34
C ASN A 332 9.43 -36.90 -24.81
N LEU A 333 9.15 -36.11 -25.85
CA LEU A 333 7.79 -36.03 -26.43
C LEU A 333 7.32 -37.34 -27.08
N GLU A 334 8.25 -38.26 -27.36
CA GLU A 334 7.96 -39.60 -27.90
C GLU A 334 7.74 -40.66 -26.83
N GLY A 335 7.76 -40.25 -25.54
CA GLY A 335 7.54 -41.14 -24.40
C GLY A 335 8.76 -41.95 -23.97
N LYS A 336 9.96 -41.68 -24.51
CA LYS A 336 11.19 -42.35 -24.11
C LYS A 336 11.79 -41.70 -22.87
N LEU A 337 12.16 -42.51 -21.88
CA LEU A 337 12.82 -42.03 -20.66
C LEU A 337 14.21 -41.49 -21.00
N ILE A 338 14.42 -40.19 -20.70
CA ILE A 338 15.69 -39.49 -20.92
C ILE A 338 16.57 -39.62 -19.68
N LYS A 339 15.99 -39.33 -18.49
CA LYS A 339 16.75 -39.23 -17.25
C LYS A 339 15.90 -39.61 -16.06
N THR A 340 16.54 -40.27 -15.10
CA THR A 340 15.93 -40.53 -13.76
C THR A 340 16.92 -40.10 -12.69
N TRP A 341 16.43 -39.38 -11.67
CA TRP A 341 17.20 -39.12 -10.46
C TRP A 341 16.31 -39.22 -9.23
N THR A 342 16.88 -39.68 -8.14
CA THR A 342 16.24 -39.82 -6.83
C THR A 342 16.75 -38.71 -5.93
N SER A 343 15.86 -38.14 -5.15
CA SER A 343 16.21 -37.11 -4.15
C SER A 343 16.51 -37.67 -2.77
N CYS A 344 16.00 -38.87 -2.44
CA CYS A 344 16.21 -39.53 -1.15
C CYS A 344 16.23 -41.05 -1.30
N GLY A 345 17.32 -41.69 -0.86
CA GLY A 345 17.37 -43.10 -0.55
C GLY A 345 17.15 -44.08 -1.68
N THR A 346 17.07 -45.35 -1.33
CA THR A 346 17.02 -46.51 -2.22
C THR A 346 15.60 -47.00 -2.52
N ASN A 347 14.58 -46.26 -2.19
CA ASN A 347 13.19 -46.68 -2.37
C ASN A 347 12.83 -46.72 -3.84
N LYS A 348 12.49 -47.91 -4.32
CA LYS A 348 12.01 -48.14 -5.69
C LYS A 348 10.48 -48.17 -5.68
N PHE A 349 9.86 -47.16 -6.28
CA PHE A 349 8.40 -47.13 -6.46
C PHE A 349 8.07 -47.64 -7.87
N LYS A 350 7.03 -48.48 -7.99
CA LYS A 350 6.45 -48.90 -9.27
C LYS A 350 5.27 -47.99 -9.58
N TYR A 351 5.46 -47.07 -10.51
CA TYR A 351 4.40 -46.24 -11.06
C TYR A 351 4.36 -46.34 -12.56
N ASP A 352 3.17 -46.25 -13.12
CA ASP A 352 2.99 -46.25 -14.56
C ASP A 352 3.58 -45.00 -15.19
N ASN A 353 4.26 -45.17 -16.30
CA ASN A 353 4.87 -44.09 -17.03
C ASN A 353 3.86 -43.51 -18.01
N LEU A 354 3.54 -42.24 -17.90
CA LEU A 354 2.78 -41.51 -18.90
C LEU A 354 3.76 -40.74 -19.80
N PRO A 355 3.76 -41.00 -21.11
CA PRO A 355 4.74 -40.39 -21.99
C PRO A 355 4.52 -38.86 -22.16
N GLY A 356 5.60 -38.16 -22.42
CA GLY A 356 5.56 -36.74 -22.70
C GLY A 356 5.54 -35.82 -21.50
N PHE A 357 5.58 -36.35 -20.27
CA PHE A 357 5.49 -35.56 -19.04
C PHE A 357 6.69 -35.77 -18.11
N LYS A 358 6.89 -34.81 -17.24
CA LYS A 358 7.81 -34.85 -16.11
C LYS A 358 7.07 -35.26 -14.86
N TYR A 359 7.48 -36.37 -14.24
CA TYR A 359 6.81 -36.89 -13.05
C TYR A 359 7.64 -36.64 -11.80
N VAL A 360 6.97 -36.23 -10.75
CA VAL A 360 7.49 -36.14 -9.41
C VAL A 360 6.58 -36.99 -8.53
N ASN A 361 7.12 -37.98 -7.84
CA ASN A 361 6.37 -38.70 -6.84
C ASN A 361 6.53 -38.00 -5.49
N ILE A 362 5.43 -37.82 -4.80
CA ILE A 362 5.34 -37.18 -3.49
C ILE A 362 4.73 -38.23 -2.54
N THR A 363 5.46 -38.58 -1.50
CA THR A 363 5.01 -39.53 -0.47
C THR A 363 4.71 -38.83 0.83
#